data_f09feb7706c14f72337fbdfb1645aae8
#
_entry.id   f09feb7706c14f72337fbdfb1645aae8
#
_cell.length_a   1.000
_cell.length_b   1.000
_cell.length_c   1.000
_cell.angle_alpha   90.00
_cell.angle_beta   90.00
_cell.angle_gamma   90.00
#
_symmetry.space_group_name_H-M   'P 1'
#
loop_
_entity.id
_entity.type
_entity.pdbx_description
1 polymer ?
#
loop_
_entity_poly.entity_id
_entity_poly.type
_entity_poly.pdbx_seq_one_letter_code
_entity_poly.pdbx_strand_id
1 'polypeptide(L)'
;MRVLIVHHDVDVADQEADALRRAGYEVEQCAGPTHGPCPIMRGEPCPAPARADVLVYDVWSTGESDGGRTLIEGLRRFHPNIPVVLTAPGIELDWVETAGPRGVTPLVGAATTARLIEAIERAVAGAAIPPRRFPLVAAVHSSGQELPMSR
;
A
#
# COMPACT_ATOMS: atom_id res chain seq x y z
N MET A 1 -10.10 -12.37 5.09
CA MET A 1 -9.09 -11.33 4.77
C MET A 1 -8.60 -10.72 6.07
N ARG A 2 -7.30 -10.62 6.21
CA ARG A 2 -6.60 -10.09 7.39
C ARG A 2 -6.17 -8.65 7.15
N VAL A 3 -6.58 -7.76 8.03
CA VAL A 3 -6.27 -6.33 7.98
C VAL A 3 -5.32 -5.98 9.12
N LEU A 4 -4.22 -5.32 8.81
CA LEU A 4 -3.38 -4.70 9.81
C LEU A 4 -3.68 -3.20 9.86
N ILE A 5 -4.13 -2.72 11.01
CA ILE A 5 -4.34 -1.29 11.25
C ILE A 5 -3.12 -0.74 11.97
N VAL A 6 -2.51 0.29 11.38
CA VAL A 6 -1.44 1.07 12.01
C VAL A 6 -1.96 2.49 12.25
N HIS A 7 -2.21 2.83 13.48
CA HIS A 7 -2.79 4.11 13.86
C HIS A 7 -2.14 4.64 15.15
N HIS A 8 -1.81 5.94 15.17
CA HIS A 8 -1.21 6.58 16.35
C HIS A 8 -2.21 6.75 17.50
N ASP A 9 -3.49 6.89 17.19
CA ASP A 9 -4.58 7.01 18.16
C ASP A 9 -5.21 5.63 18.39
N VAL A 10 -4.98 5.09 19.60
CA VAL A 10 -5.45 3.75 19.97
C VAL A 10 -6.97 3.66 20.01
N ASP A 11 -7.66 4.70 20.45
CA ASP A 11 -9.12 4.71 20.54
C ASP A 11 -9.76 4.68 19.15
N VAL A 12 -9.21 5.43 18.22
CA VAL A 12 -9.64 5.39 16.80
C VAL A 12 -9.34 4.05 16.17
N ALA A 13 -8.16 3.50 16.43
CA ALA A 13 -7.77 2.17 15.95
C ALA A 13 -8.74 1.08 16.45
N ASP A 14 -9.13 1.14 17.74
CA ASP A 14 -10.09 0.21 18.32
C ASP A 14 -11.46 0.32 17.65
N GLN A 15 -11.95 1.53 17.38
CA GLN A 15 -13.21 1.76 16.67
C GLN A 15 -13.19 1.21 15.25
N GLU A 16 -12.13 1.48 14.51
CA GLU A 16 -11.95 0.96 13.14
C GLU A 16 -11.86 -0.58 13.16
N ALA A 17 -11.09 -1.14 14.08
CA ALA A 17 -10.94 -2.58 14.21
C ALA A 17 -12.26 -3.27 14.53
N ASP A 18 -13.03 -2.75 15.47
CA ASP A 18 -14.33 -3.30 15.82
C ASP A 18 -15.33 -3.23 14.68
N ALA A 19 -15.33 -2.13 13.94
CA ALA A 19 -16.17 -1.97 12.76
C ALA A 19 -15.82 -3.00 11.66
N LEU A 20 -14.54 -3.19 11.39
CA LEU A 20 -14.08 -4.17 10.40
C LEU A 20 -14.32 -5.61 10.84
N ARG A 21 -14.14 -5.93 12.12
CA ARG A 21 -14.47 -7.27 12.67
C ARG A 21 -15.95 -7.58 12.51
N ARG A 22 -16.84 -6.61 12.79
CA ARG A 22 -18.28 -6.77 12.54
C ARG A 22 -18.63 -7.00 11.08
N ALA A 23 -17.81 -6.47 10.18
CA ALA A 23 -17.95 -6.69 8.74
C ALA A 23 -17.31 -8.00 8.24
N GLY A 24 -16.73 -8.81 9.14
CA GLY A 24 -16.19 -10.14 8.82
C GLY A 24 -14.69 -10.19 8.55
N TYR A 25 -13.95 -9.10 8.78
CA TYR A 25 -12.49 -9.09 8.67
C TYR A 25 -11.81 -9.59 9.94
N GLU A 26 -10.67 -10.27 9.80
CA GLU A 26 -9.73 -10.50 10.88
C GLU A 26 -8.84 -9.25 11.00
N VAL A 27 -8.71 -8.68 12.20
CA VAL A 27 -7.98 -7.41 12.38
C VAL A 27 -6.90 -7.56 13.44
N GLU A 28 -5.69 -7.18 13.10
CA GLU A 28 -4.56 -6.96 13.98
C GLU A 28 -4.26 -5.45 14.05
N GLN A 29 -3.85 -4.97 15.21
CA GLN A 29 -3.56 -3.55 15.43
C GLN A 29 -2.10 -3.35 15.80
N CYS A 30 -1.51 -2.26 15.31
CA CYS A 30 -0.20 -1.78 15.68
C CYS A 30 -0.28 -0.27 15.95
N ALA A 31 0.26 0.17 17.08
CA ALA A 31 0.27 1.59 17.43
C ALA A 31 1.31 2.43 16.66
N GLY A 32 2.18 1.76 15.89
CA GLY A 32 3.21 2.42 15.10
C GLY A 32 4.42 2.88 15.91
N PRO A 33 5.36 3.57 15.26
CA PRO A 33 6.64 3.97 15.87
C PRO A 33 6.52 5.03 16.97
N THR A 34 5.40 5.72 17.10
CA THR A 34 5.17 6.73 18.16
C THR A 34 4.98 6.11 19.55
N HIS A 35 4.58 4.85 19.63
CA HIS A 35 4.26 4.15 20.87
C HIS A 35 5.28 3.08 21.28
N GLY A 36 6.35 2.94 20.52
CA GLY A 36 7.39 1.98 20.83
C GLY A 36 8.33 1.74 19.64
N PRO A 37 9.35 0.90 19.80
CA PRO A 37 10.29 0.61 18.73
C PRO A 37 9.58 -0.06 17.56
N CYS A 38 9.84 0.44 16.35
CA CYS A 38 9.31 -0.11 15.11
C CYS A 38 10.47 -0.70 14.29
N PRO A 39 10.47 -2.02 14.02
CA PRO A 39 11.53 -2.64 13.24
C PRO A 39 11.69 -2.03 11.84
N ILE A 40 10.58 -1.70 11.18
CA ILE A 40 10.58 -1.10 9.83
C ILE A 40 11.34 0.23 9.82
N MET A 41 11.14 1.07 10.82
CA MET A 41 11.84 2.36 10.93
C MET A 41 13.35 2.20 11.18
N ARG A 42 13.77 1.04 11.67
CA ARG A 42 15.19 0.68 11.85
C ARG A 42 15.78 -0.08 10.65
N GLY A 43 15.02 -0.26 9.57
CA GLY A 43 15.42 -1.04 8.41
C GLY A 43 15.40 -2.56 8.63
N GLU A 44 14.67 -3.03 9.64
CA GLU A 44 14.52 -4.44 9.98
C GLU A 44 13.13 -4.95 9.58
N PRO A 45 12.98 -6.25 9.27
CA PRO A 45 11.67 -6.83 8.96
C PRO A 45 10.77 -6.85 10.20
N CYS A 46 9.46 -6.62 9.98
CA CYS A 46 8.43 -6.73 10.99
C CYS A 46 7.51 -7.91 10.64
N PRO A 47 7.17 -8.80 11.59
CA PRO A 47 6.32 -9.95 11.31
C PRO A 47 4.85 -9.59 11.09
N ALA A 48 4.37 -8.46 11.59
CA ALA A 48 2.96 -8.09 11.51
C ALA A 48 2.46 -7.87 10.07
N PRO A 49 3.16 -7.12 9.20
CA PRO A 49 2.76 -6.99 7.79
C PRO A 49 2.78 -8.32 7.03
N ALA A 50 3.65 -9.25 7.40
CA ALA A 50 3.71 -10.57 6.76
C ALA A 50 2.45 -11.41 6.98
N ARG A 51 1.70 -11.13 8.04
CA ARG A 51 0.43 -11.82 8.35
C ARG A 51 -0.79 -11.14 7.76
N ALA A 52 -0.64 -9.96 7.19
CA ALA A 52 -1.74 -9.16 6.67
C ALA A 52 -1.92 -9.32 5.15
N ASP A 53 -3.16 -9.27 4.72
CA ASP A 53 -3.53 -9.19 3.30
C ASP A 53 -3.62 -7.74 2.81
N VAL A 54 -3.88 -6.80 3.73
CA VAL A 54 -3.97 -5.37 3.47
C VAL A 54 -3.57 -4.58 4.72
N LEU A 55 -2.96 -3.44 4.49
CA LEU A 55 -2.56 -2.50 5.53
C LEU A 55 -3.45 -1.26 5.48
N VAL A 56 -4.02 -0.89 6.62
CA VAL A 56 -4.67 0.41 6.82
C VAL A 56 -3.76 1.26 7.69
N TYR A 57 -3.27 2.34 7.11
CA TYR A 57 -2.21 3.14 7.70
C TYR A 57 -2.65 4.59 7.87
N ASP A 58 -2.48 5.13 9.07
CA ASP A 58 -2.73 6.55 9.35
C ASP A 58 -1.46 7.38 9.11
N VAL A 59 -1.61 8.48 8.37
CA VAL A 59 -0.49 9.37 8.00
C VAL A 59 0.29 9.94 9.18
N TRP A 60 -0.32 10.00 10.35
CA TRP A 60 0.30 10.53 11.57
C TRP A 60 1.01 9.46 12.40
N SER A 61 1.00 8.20 11.97
CA SER A 61 1.53 7.07 12.76
C SER A 61 3.04 7.15 13.01
N THR A 62 3.79 7.90 12.22
CA THR A 62 5.22 8.13 12.47
C THR A 62 5.50 9.26 13.47
N GLY A 63 4.51 10.12 13.73
CA GLY A 63 4.70 11.34 14.50
C GLY A 63 5.52 12.42 13.77
N GLU A 64 5.90 12.17 12.53
CA GLU A 64 6.68 13.10 11.70
C GLU A 64 5.81 13.79 10.65
N SER A 65 6.30 14.91 10.12
CA SER A 65 5.58 15.70 9.12
C SER A 65 5.71 15.18 7.69
N ASP A 66 6.29 14.00 7.50
CA ASP A 66 6.51 13.38 6.19
C ASP A 66 5.28 12.64 5.64
N GLY A 67 4.16 12.71 6.34
CA GLY A 67 2.92 12.01 5.97
C GLY A 67 3.03 10.50 6.00
N GLY A 68 3.97 9.95 6.76
CA GLY A 68 4.22 8.51 6.84
C GLY A 68 5.09 7.95 5.72
N ARG A 69 5.69 8.80 4.91
CA ARG A 69 6.51 8.41 3.76
C ARG A 69 7.63 7.45 4.14
N THR A 70 8.39 7.76 5.18
CA THR A 70 9.53 6.95 5.63
C THR A 70 9.09 5.54 6.01
N LEU A 71 7.97 5.41 6.71
CA LEU A 71 7.45 4.09 7.07
C LEU A 71 6.95 3.31 5.84
N ILE A 72 6.25 3.94 4.93
CA ILE A 72 5.77 3.31 3.69
C ILE A 72 6.95 2.86 2.83
N GLU A 73 7.97 3.67 2.66
CA GLU A 73 9.19 3.31 1.93
C GLU A 73 9.91 2.12 2.59
N GLY A 74 10.03 2.13 3.91
CA GLY A 74 10.59 1.01 4.68
C GLY A 74 9.76 -0.27 4.53
N LEU A 75 8.45 -0.16 4.61
CA LEU A 75 7.53 -1.27 4.40
C LEU A 75 7.69 -1.89 3.00
N ARG A 76 7.83 -1.06 1.96
CA ARG A 76 7.97 -1.50 0.57
C ARG A 76 9.26 -2.25 0.28
N ARG A 77 10.29 -2.11 1.12
CA ARG A 77 11.52 -2.91 1.01
C ARG A 77 11.29 -4.37 1.34
N PHE A 78 10.44 -4.66 2.33
CA PHE A 78 10.14 -6.01 2.80
C PHE A 78 8.86 -6.59 2.20
N HIS A 79 7.90 -5.73 1.89
CA HIS A 79 6.57 -6.08 1.38
C HIS A 79 6.22 -5.20 0.18
N PRO A 80 6.86 -5.42 -0.99
CA PRO A 80 6.73 -4.51 -2.13
C PRO A 80 5.31 -4.45 -2.72
N ASN A 81 4.51 -5.48 -2.50
CA ASN A 81 3.20 -5.63 -3.16
C ASN A 81 2.02 -5.66 -2.17
N ILE A 82 2.22 -5.39 -0.89
CA ILE A 82 1.11 -5.36 0.05
C ILE A 82 0.18 -4.18 -0.27
N PRO A 83 -1.14 -4.41 -0.42
CA PRO A 83 -2.09 -3.33 -0.58
C PRO A 83 -2.09 -2.41 0.63
N VAL A 84 -2.07 -1.11 0.41
CA VAL A 84 -2.07 -0.09 1.47
C VAL A 84 -3.21 0.88 1.26
N VAL A 85 -4.03 1.06 2.30
CA VAL A 85 -4.96 2.16 2.44
C VAL A 85 -4.32 3.19 3.36
N LEU A 86 -4.21 4.42 2.89
CA LEU A 86 -3.64 5.52 3.66
C LEU A 86 -4.75 6.47 4.10
N THR A 87 -5.02 6.53 5.40
CA THR A 87 -5.99 7.48 5.94
C THR A 87 -5.32 8.84 6.15
N ALA A 88 -5.83 9.84 5.48
CA ALA A 88 -5.25 11.17 5.43
C ALA A 88 -6.34 12.25 5.58
N PRO A 89 -6.88 12.46 6.78
CA PRO A 89 -7.91 13.47 6.97
C PRO A 89 -7.35 14.88 6.72
N GLY A 90 -7.80 15.53 5.63
CA GLY A 90 -7.49 16.92 5.33
C GLY A 90 -6.08 17.21 4.81
N ILE A 91 -5.33 16.19 4.36
CA ILE A 91 -3.98 16.35 3.83
C ILE A 91 -3.90 15.88 2.40
N GLU A 92 -3.32 16.71 1.53
CA GLU A 92 -2.90 16.30 0.20
C GLU A 92 -1.48 15.70 0.28
N LEU A 93 -1.31 14.53 -0.32
CA LEU A 93 -0.04 13.81 -0.33
C LEU A 93 0.47 13.72 -1.77
N ASP A 94 1.38 14.58 -2.13
CA ASP A 94 1.98 14.65 -3.47
C ASP A 94 3.00 13.53 -3.76
N TRP A 95 3.52 12.90 -2.72
CA TRP A 95 4.50 11.80 -2.82
C TRP A 95 3.86 10.42 -3.00
N VAL A 96 2.53 10.31 -2.87
CA VAL A 96 1.83 9.03 -2.90
C VAL A 96 1.66 8.53 -4.33
N GLU A 97 2.24 7.38 -4.61
CA GLU A 97 1.98 6.64 -5.84
C GLU A 97 0.66 5.87 -5.68
N THR A 98 -0.35 6.23 -6.47
CA THR A 98 -1.70 5.66 -6.36
C THR A 98 -1.99 4.53 -7.35
N ALA A 99 -1.07 4.26 -8.26
CA ALA A 99 -1.25 3.27 -9.32
C ALA A 99 -0.27 2.11 -9.20
N GLY A 100 -0.71 0.93 -9.68
CA GLY A 100 0.12 -0.27 -9.74
C GLY A 100 0.23 -1.02 -8.40
N PRO A 101 1.01 -2.12 -8.38
CA PRO A 101 1.10 -3.02 -7.23
C PRO A 101 1.80 -2.40 -6.01
N ARG A 102 2.54 -1.32 -6.22
CA ARG A 102 3.19 -0.53 -5.15
C ARG A 102 2.38 0.69 -4.75
N GLY A 103 1.23 0.88 -5.39
CA GLY A 103 0.35 2.02 -5.15
C GLY A 103 -0.26 2.00 -3.75
N VAL A 104 -0.69 3.17 -3.35
CA VAL A 104 -1.40 3.42 -2.10
C VAL A 104 -2.78 3.95 -2.43
N THR A 105 -3.81 3.43 -1.76
CA THR A 105 -5.18 3.92 -1.90
C THR A 105 -5.44 4.97 -0.82
N PRO A 106 -5.52 6.25 -1.16
CA PRO A 106 -5.78 7.29 -0.17
C PRO A 106 -7.26 7.30 0.23
N LEU A 107 -7.51 7.48 1.53
CA LEU A 107 -8.83 7.76 2.08
C LEU A 107 -8.80 9.14 2.71
N VAL A 108 -9.23 10.13 1.93
CA VAL A 108 -9.26 11.53 2.35
C VAL A 108 -10.58 11.83 3.08
N GLY A 109 -10.48 12.56 4.19
CA GLY A 109 -11.64 12.90 5.03
C GLY A 109 -11.97 11.81 6.05
N ALA A 110 -13.22 11.82 6.57
CA ALA A 110 -13.63 10.89 7.61
C ALA A 110 -13.59 9.44 7.15
N ALA A 111 -12.90 8.60 7.91
CA ALA A 111 -12.83 7.15 7.67
C ALA A 111 -14.06 6.46 8.26
N THR A 112 -15.23 6.68 7.67
CA THR A 112 -16.43 5.93 8.04
C THR A 112 -16.25 4.44 7.70
N THR A 113 -16.97 3.56 8.38
CA THR A 113 -16.88 2.11 8.12
C THR A 113 -17.11 1.76 6.65
N ALA A 114 -18.11 2.34 6.02
CA ALA A 114 -18.41 2.10 4.61
C ALA A 114 -17.28 2.56 3.67
N ARG A 115 -16.71 3.73 3.91
CA ARG A 115 -15.60 4.26 3.12
C ARG A 115 -14.32 3.47 3.32
N LEU A 116 -14.07 3.01 4.55
CA LEU A 116 -12.91 2.19 4.88
C LEU A 116 -12.96 0.83 4.17
N ILE A 117 -14.12 0.17 4.21
CA ILE A 117 -14.35 -1.10 3.49
C ILE A 117 -14.16 -0.90 1.98
N GLU A 118 -14.76 0.13 1.40
CA GLU A 118 -14.61 0.44 -0.02
C GLU A 118 -13.13 0.68 -0.40
N ALA A 119 -12.38 1.42 0.42
CA ALA A 119 -10.97 1.67 0.19
C ALA A 119 -10.13 0.38 0.28
N ILE A 120 -10.42 -0.50 1.23
CA ILE A 120 -9.77 -1.81 1.37
C ILE A 120 -10.04 -2.66 0.12
N GLU A 121 -11.27 -2.78 -0.31
CA GLU A 121 -11.64 -3.56 -1.51
C GLU A 121 -10.95 -3.01 -2.76
N ARG A 122 -10.89 -1.71 -2.92
CA ARG A 122 -10.20 -1.05 -4.04
C ARG A 122 -8.69 -1.29 -4.01
N ALA A 123 -8.07 -1.21 -2.83
CA ALA A 123 -6.64 -1.45 -2.66
C ALA A 123 -6.27 -2.89 -3.01
N VAL A 124 -7.05 -3.85 -2.55
CA VAL A 124 -6.84 -5.29 -2.83
C VAL A 124 -7.06 -5.58 -4.31
N ALA A 125 -8.09 -5.03 -4.94
CA ALA A 125 -8.35 -5.19 -6.37
C ALA A 125 -7.23 -4.59 -7.23
N GLY A 126 -6.69 -3.44 -6.86
CA GLY A 126 -5.56 -2.79 -7.54
C GLY A 126 -4.27 -3.60 -7.47
N ALA A 127 -4.01 -4.27 -6.35
CA ALA A 127 -2.83 -5.12 -6.16
C ALA A 127 -2.94 -6.45 -6.93
N ALA A 128 -4.15 -6.95 -7.16
CA ALA A 128 -4.42 -8.18 -7.90
C ALA A 128 -4.29 -8.02 -9.42
N ILE A 129 -4.25 -6.79 -9.94
CA ILE A 129 -4.00 -6.53 -11.37
C ILE A 129 -2.50 -6.75 -11.62
N PRO A 130 -2.12 -7.80 -12.36
CA PRO A 130 -0.71 -7.98 -12.71
C PRO A 130 -0.25 -6.74 -13.50
N PRO A 131 1.01 -6.32 -13.34
CA PRO A 131 1.55 -5.23 -14.13
C PRO A 131 1.28 -5.55 -15.59
N ARG A 132 0.67 -4.61 -16.32
CA ARG A 132 0.49 -4.76 -17.76
C ARG A 132 1.89 -5.00 -18.32
N ARG A 133 2.16 -6.23 -18.70
CA ARG A 133 3.31 -6.50 -19.53
C ARG A 133 3.01 -5.76 -20.83
N PHE A 134 3.64 -4.61 -21.02
CA PHE A 134 3.75 -4.05 -22.34
C PHE A 134 4.32 -5.18 -23.20
N PRO A 135 3.66 -5.58 -24.29
CA PRO A 135 4.29 -6.51 -25.18
C PRO A 135 5.66 -5.92 -25.49
N LEU A 136 6.71 -6.66 -25.16
CA LEU A 136 8.00 -6.39 -25.74
C LEU A 136 7.71 -6.33 -27.23
N VAL A 137 7.79 -5.13 -27.81
CA VAL A 137 7.79 -4.98 -29.25
C VAL A 137 9.01 -5.79 -29.66
N ALA A 138 8.76 -6.98 -30.19
CA ALA A 138 9.81 -7.79 -30.75
C ALA A 138 10.56 -6.88 -31.71
N ALA A 139 11.83 -6.65 -31.46
CA ALA A 139 12.66 -5.89 -32.36
C ALA A 139 12.44 -6.54 -33.73
N VAL A 140 11.85 -5.81 -34.65
CA VAL A 140 11.74 -6.24 -36.01
C VAL A 140 13.16 -6.31 -36.52
N HIS A 141 13.73 -7.48 -36.54
CA HIS A 141 14.92 -7.73 -37.33
C HIS A 141 14.50 -7.46 -38.77
N SER A 142 14.76 -6.27 -39.24
CA SER A 142 14.83 -6.05 -40.67
C SER A 142 16.00 -6.90 -41.18
N SER A 143 15.68 -8.08 -41.59
CA SER A 143 16.58 -8.86 -42.43
C SER A 143 16.86 -7.99 -43.64
N GLY A 144 18.10 -7.49 -43.73
CA GLY A 144 18.57 -6.80 -44.91
C GLY A 144 18.34 -7.72 -46.10
N GLN A 145 17.45 -7.34 -46.98
CA GLN A 145 17.42 -7.91 -48.31
C GLN A 145 18.72 -7.54 -48.98
N GLU A 146 19.63 -8.48 -49.04
CA GLU A 146 20.71 -8.40 -49.99
C GLU A 146 20.05 -8.41 -51.35
N LEU A 147 20.10 -7.30 -52.04
CA LEU A 147 19.78 -7.22 -53.46
C LEU A 147 20.84 -8.01 -54.23
N PRO A 148 20.44 -8.96 -55.06
CA PRO A 148 21.40 -9.63 -55.92
C PRO A 148 21.98 -8.63 -56.86
N MET A 149 23.29 -8.50 -56.86
CA MET A 149 24.00 -7.75 -57.88
C MET A 149 23.85 -8.51 -59.18
N SER A 150 22.97 -8.03 -60.04
CA SER A 150 22.93 -8.49 -61.43
C SER A 150 24.05 -7.82 -62.22
N ARG A 151 24.79 -8.61 -62.90
CA ARG A 151 25.77 -8.11 -63.91
C ARG A 151 25.06 -7.45 -65.09
#